data_c8f020013586d795c315a52cde151591
#
_entry.id   c8f020013586d795c315a52cde151591
#
_cell.length_a   1.000
_cell.length_b   1.000
_cell.length_c   1.000
_cell.angle_alpha   90.00
_cell.angle_beta   90.00
_cell.angle_gamma   90.00
#
_symmetry.space_group_name_H-M   'P 1'
#
loop_
_entity.id
_entity.type
_entity.pdbx_description
1 polymer ?
#
loop_
_entity_poly.entity_id
_entity_poly.type
_entity_poly.pdbx_seq_one_letter_code
_entity_poly.pdbx_strand_id
1 'polypeptide(L)'
;HFATLRFTIESEVEVPVRLALEEAEHASVKLNGKTVNEKVSGWYTDHCIGTIKIGTLQKGTNIVEATVPFTHRIGLEWCYLLGDFGVRIEGRAGVVTAPVRALSFGDIVPQGLPFYGGNITYHLPVSIGANGAVVHIPHYRGALVAVEKDGKRLGETTFAPYDLEV
;
A
#
# COMPACT_ATOMS: atom_id res chain seq x y z
N HIS A 1 28.13 -4.02 -13.75
CA HIS A 1 27.79 -2.61 -13.52
C HIS A 1 26.80 -2.49 -12.38
N PHE A 2 26.69 -1.30 -11.80
CA PHE A 2 25.72 -0.97 -10.76
C PHE A 2 25.00 0.32 -11.14
N ALA A 3 23.74 0.43 -10.73
CA ALA A 3 22.95 1.65 -10.82
C ALA A 3 22.55 2.07 -9.40
N THR A 4 22.54 3.37 -9.13
CA THR A 4 22.05 3.91 -7.88
C THR A 4 20.78 4.70 -8.14
N LEU A 5 19.69 4.24 -7.56
CA LEU A 5 18.40 4.93 -7.51
C LEU A 5 18.39 5.82 -6.28
N ARG A 6 18.00 7.07 -6.45
CA ARG A 6 17.87 8.03 -5.35
C ARG A 6 16.47 8.59 -5.32
N PHE A 7 15.81 8.43 -4.19
CA PHE A 7 14.45 8.90 -3.94
C PHE A 7 14.48 9.97 -2.86
N THR A 8 13.82 11.10 -3.14
CA THR A 8 13.55 12.14 -2.14
C THR A 8 12.11 11.98 -1.66
N ILE A 9 11.93 11.82 -0.37
CA ILE A 9 10.64 11.51 0.26
C ILE A 9 10.35 12.59 1.31
N GLU A 10 9.28 13.31 1.12
CA GLU A 10 8.76 14.23 2.14
C GLU A 10 7.86 13.48 3.10
N SER A 11 8.02 13.70 4.40
CA SER A 11 7.22 13.08 5.44
C SER A 11 6.77 14.07 6.51
N GLU A 12 5.49 14.03 6.85
CA GLU A 12 4.91 14.82 7.96
C GLU A 12 5.03 14.11 9.31
N VAL A 13 5.39 12.83 9.27
CA VAL A 13 5.43 11.95 10.44
C VAL A 13 6.75 11.19 10.53
N GLU A 14 7.08 10.74 11.73
CA GLU A 14 8.08 9.72 11.92
C GLU A 14 7.41 8.35 11.79
N VAL A 15 7.92 7.51 10.87
CA VAL A 15 7.32 6.20 10.60
C VAL A 15 8.38 5.19 10.18
N PRO A 16 8.38 3.99 10.79
CA PRO A 16 9.24 2.90 10.37
C PRO A 16 8.80 2.39 9.00
N VAL A 17 9.77 2.17 8.12
CA VAL A 17 9.52 1.79 6.73
C VAL A 17 10.40 0.63 6.27
N ARG A 18 9.92 -0.02 5.23
CA ARG A 18 10.64 -1.04 4.48
C ARG A 18 10.74 -0.61 3.03
N LEU A 19 11.83 -0.98 2.38
CA LEU A 19 11.98 -0.88 0.95
C LEU A 19 11.75 -2.26 0.34
N ALA A 20 10.91 -2.34 -0.68
CA ALA A 20 10.67 -3.54 -1.46
C ALA A 20 11.21 -3.33 -2.87
N LEU A 21 12.03 -4.24 -3.36
CA LEU A 21 12.64 -4.17 -4.68
C LEU A 21 13.06 -5.57 -5.15
N GLU A 22 13.17 -5.73 -6.46
CA GLU A 22 13.81 -6.89 -7.04
C GLU A 22 15.31 -6.89 -6.73
N GLU A 23 15.93 -8.06 -6.73
CA GLU A 23 17.36 -8.22 -6.40
C GLU A 23 17.77 -7.62 -5.04
N ALA A 24 16.83 -7.57 -4.10
CA ALA A 24 17.00 -6.98 -2.77
C ALA A 24 18.22 -7.55 -2.01
N GLU A 25 18.52 -8.84 -2.22
CA GLU A 25 19.67 -9.52 -1.59
C GLU A 25 21.03 -8.98 -2.07
N HIS A 26 21.05 -8.38 -3.26
CA HIS A 26 22.22 -7.82 -3.88
C HIS A 26 22.27 -6.29 -3.83
N ALA A 27 21.22 -5.69 -3.24
CA ALA A 27 21.12 -4.24 -3.10
C ALA A 27 21.91 -3.71 -1.90
N SER A 28 22.54 -2.56 -2.08
CA SER A 28 23.06 -1.74 -0.98
C SER A 28 22.15 -0.55 -0.77
N VAL A 29 21.57 -0.43 0.41
CA VAL A 29 20.58 0.61 0.73
C VAL A 29 21.13 1.59 1.75
N LYS A 30 20.81 2.87 1.58
CA LYS A 30 21.04 3.93 2.58
C LYS A 30 19.76 4.71 2.83
N LEU A 31 19.55 5.08 4.09
CA LEU A 31 18.53 6.04 4.50
C LEU A 31 19.23 7.25 5.14
N ASN A 32 18.99 8.45 4.59
CA ASN A 32 19.60 9.70 5.06
C ASN A 32 21.14 9.60 5.21
N GLY A 33 21.79 8.96 4.23
CA GLY A 33 23.24 8.75 4.20
C GLY A 33 23.77 7.62 5.09
N LYS A 34 22.93 7.03 5.96
CA LYS A 34 23.32 5.90 6.82
C LYS A 34 23.08 4.58 6.09
N THR A 35 24.12 3.73 6.06
CA THR A 35 24.00 2.39 5.47
C THR A 35 23.05 1.53 6.28
N VAL A 36 22.16 0.84 5.57
CA VAL A 36 21.24 -0.15 6.13
C VAL A 36 21.93 -1.51 6.12
N ASN A 37 22.08 -2.13 7.28
CA ASN A 37 22.74 -3.43 7.45
C ASN A 37 21.72 -4.58 7.62
N GLU A 38 20.43 -4.28 7.51
CA GLU A 38 19.36 -5.27 7.62
C GLU A 38 19.35 -6.19 6.38
N LYS A 39 19.06 -7.46 6.63
CA LYS A 39 18.89 -8.45 5.57
C LYS A 39 17.48 -8.43 5.03
N VAL A 40 17.32 -8.99 3.83
CA VAL A 40 16.01 -9.27 3.24
C VAL A 40 15.19 -10.11 4.22
N SER A 41 13.97 -9.67 4.47
CA SER A 41 13.03 -10.35 5.38
C SER A 41 11.61 -10.26 4.86
N GLY A 42 11.18 -11.29 4.14
CA GLY A 42 9.88 -11.35 3.47
C GLY A 42 9.89 -10.77 2.06
N TRP A 43 8.72 -10.69 1.48
CA TRP A 43 8.48 -10.27 0.10
C TRP A 43 7.21 -9.41 0.01
N TYR A 44 7.01 -8.75 -1.13
CA TYR A 44 5.86 -7.89 -1.39
C TYR A 44 5.28 -8.22 -2.77
N THR A 45 4.00 -8.57 -2.82
CA THR A 45 3.23 -8.98 -4.03
C THR A 45 3.78 -10.19 -4.78
N ASP A 46 5.08 -10.29 -4.99
CA ASP A 46 5.76 -11.40 -5.62
C ASP A 46 7.01 -11.78 -4.82
N HIS A 47 7.38 -13.07 -4.86
CA HIS A 47 8.56 -13.59 -4.15
C HIS A 47 9.88 -13.01 -4.65
N CYS A 48 9.95 -12.53 -5.89
CA CYS A 48 11.13 -11.85 -6.42
C CYS A 48 11.32 -10.44 -5.86
N ILE A 49 10.27 -9.83 -5.28
CA ILE A 49 10.33 -8.49 -4.69
C ILE A 49 10.62 -8.62 -3.19
N GLY A 50 11.88 -8.71 -2.85
CA GLY A 50 12.34 -8.84 -1.46
C GLY A 50 12.16 -7.55 -0.67
N THR A 51 11.93 -7.65 0.65
CA THR A 51 11.76 -6.48 1.52
C THR A 51 12.89 -6.34 2.53
N ILE A 52 13.38 -5.10 2.71
CA ILE A 52 14.42 -4.73 3.66
C ILE A 52 13.86 -3.68 4.62
N LYS A 53 14.03 -3.85 5.94
CA LYS A 53 13.76 -2.80 6.91
C LYS A 53 14.82 -1.73 6.78
N ILE A 54 14.46 -0.53 6.35
CA ILE A 54 15.45 0.53 6.10
C ILE A 54 15.56 1.55 7.24
N GLY A 55 14.70 1.46 8.23
CA GLY A 55 14.69 2.36 9.39
C GLY A 55 13.42 3.19 9.47
N THR A 56 13.55 4.39 10.06
CA THR A 56 12.43 5.31 10.29
C THR A 56 12.62 6.57 9.47
N LEU A 57 11.61 6.92 8.66
CA LEU A 57 11.54 8.25 8.07
C LEU A 57 11.39 9.28 9.18
N GLN A 58 12.10 10.39 9.06
CA GLN A 58 11.96 11.53 9.94
C GLN A 58 10.99 12.55 9.33
N LYS A 59 10.43 13.43 10.15
CA LYS A 59 9.67 14.57 9.63
C LYS A 59 10.57 15.45 8.73
N GLY A 60 10.00 15.88 7.60
CA GLY A 60 10.70 16.63 6.57
C GLY A 60 11.26 15.72 5.47
N THR A 61 12.32 16.16 4.84
CA THR A 61 12.92 15.52 3.68
C THR A 61 13.79 14.33 4.11
N ASN A 62 13.52 13.19 3.49
CA ASN A 62 14.32 11.96 3.63
C ASN A 62 14.88 11.55 2.28
N ILE A 63 16.04 10.90 2.30
CA ILE A 63 16.69 10.39 1.11
C ILE A 63 16.92 8.90 1.27
N VAL A 64 16.34 8.13 0.35
CA VAL A 64 16.61 6.70 0.18
C VAL A 64 17.49 6.51 -1.05
N GLU A 65 18.59 5.82 -0.89
CA GLU A 65 19.46 5.42 -1.99
C GLU A 65 19.52 3.90 -2.03
N ALA A 66 19.26 3.33 -3.21
CA ALA A 66 19.36 1.90 -3.46
C ALA A 66 20.34 1.68 -4.62
N THR A 67 21.46 1.03 -4.35
CA THR A 67 22.43 0.63 -5.38
C THR A 67 22.22 -0.84 -5.68
N VAL A 68 21.84 -1.13 -6.92
CA VAL A 68 21.51 -2.47 -7.40
C VAL A 68 22.43 -2.90 -8.53
N PRO A 69 22.66 -4.20 -8.74
CA PRO A 69 23.31 -4.69 -9.95
C PRO A 69 22.53 -4.26 -11.20
N PHE A 70 23.26 -3.89 -12.23
CA PHE A 70 22.67 -3.54 -13.53
C PHE A 70 23.42 -4.28 -14.63
N THR A 71 22.76 -5.23 -15.26
CA THR A 71 23.38 -6.15 -16.25
C THR A 71 22.43 -6.39 -17.42
N HIS A 72 22.80 -7.22 -18.37
CA HIS A 72 21.91 -7.64 -19.46
C HIS A 72 20.68 -8.45 -18.99
N ARG A 73 20.73 -9.00 -17.78
CA ARG A 73 19.66 -9.85 -17.22
C ARG A 73 18.90 -9.18 -16.10
N ILE A 74 19.48 -8.14 -15.51
CA ILE A 74 18.93 -7.42 -14.37
C ILE A 74 18.75 -5.97 -14.82
N GLY A 75 17.51 -5.54 -14.95
CA GLY A 75 17.10 -4.19 -15.29
C GLY A 75 16.87 -3.32 -14.05
N LEU A 76 16.28 -2.15 -14.26
CA LEU A 76 15.79 -1.29 -13.20
C LEU A 76 14.28 -1.47 -13.13
N GLU A 77 13.82 -1.99 -12.02
CA GLU A 77 12.42 -2.25 -11.75
C GLU A 77 11.84 -1.27 -10.70
N TRP A 78 10.54 -1.34 -10.49
CA TRP A 78 9.86 -0.52 -9.52
C TRP A 78 10.33 -0.85 -8.10
N CYS A 79 10.50 0.21 -7.30
CA CYS A 79 10.75 0.10 -5.86
C CYS A 79 9.52 0.61 -5.11
N TYR A 80 9.19 -0.05 -4.00
CA TYR A 80 8.04 0.29 -3.19
C TYR A 80 8.48 0.65 -1.77
N LEU A 81 7.98 1.76 -1.27
CA LEU A 81 8.12 2.11 0.14
C LEU A 81 6.91 1.59 0.89
N LEU A 82 7.15 0.74 1.87
CA LEU A 82 6.11 0.05 2.65
C LEU A 82 6.14 0.49 4.10
N GLY A 83 4.98 0.71 4.70
CA GLY A 83 4.83 1.09 6.10
C GLY A 83 3.38 1.39 6.46
N ASP A 84 3.15 1.69 7.73
CA ASP A 84 1.83 2.12 8.22
C ASP A 84 1.73 3.65 8.12
N PHE A 85 1.40 4.14 6.95
CA PHE A 85 1.28 5.56 6.65
C PHE A 85 0.24 5.83 5.55
N GLY A 86 -0.27 7.05 5.54
CA GLY A 86 -1.04 7.58 4.41
C GLY A 86 -0.12 8.33 3.43
N VAL A 87 -0.66 8.64 2.25
CA VAL A 87 0.04 9.47 1.26
C VAL A 87 -0.90 10.54 0.74
N ARG A 88 -0.43 11.79 0.73
CA ARG A 88 -1.10 12.89 0.05
C ARG A 88 -0.37 13.19 -1.25
N ILE A 89 -1.11 13.25 -2.35
CA ILE A 89 -0.56 13.59 -3.66
C ILE A 89 -0.57 15.10 -3.85
N GLU A 90 0.59 15.65 -4.18
CA GLU A 90 0.79 17.06 -4.51
C GLU A 90 1.45 17.18 -5.90
N GLY A 91 0.62 17.34 -6.92
CA GLY A 91 1.09 17.34 -8.30
C GLY A 91 1.76 16.02 -8.68
N ARG A 92 3.09 16.03 -8.83
CA ARG A 92 3.89 14.83 -9.15
C ARG A 92 4.57 14.21 -7.94
N ALA A 93 4.42 14.81 -6.77
CA ALA A 93 5.03 14.36 -5.54
C ALA A 93 4.01 13.67 -4.63
N GLY A 94 4.48 12.71 -3.84
CA GLY A 94 3.74 12.11 -2.74
C GLY A 94 4.37 12.53 -1.41
N VAL A 95 3.55 12.98 -0.48
CA VAL A 95 3.96 13.29 0.89
C VAL A 95 3.46 12.19 1.82
N VAL A 96 4.35 11.61 2.60
CA VAL A 96 4.01 10.61 3.62
C VAL A 96 3.31 11.31 4.77
N THR A 97 2.12 10.84 5.13
CA THR A 97 1.26 11.39 6.18
C THR A 97 1.01 10.38 7.29
N ALA A 98 0.29 10.79 8.32
CA ALA A 98 -0.15 9.89 9.38
C ALA A 98 -0.96 8.70 8.81
N PRO A 99 -0.93 7.54 9.48
CA PRO A 99 -1.73 6.39 9.07
C PRO A 99 -3.21 6.70 8.95
N VAL A 100 -3.84 6.22 7.89
CA VAL A 100 -5.28 6.33 7.71
C VAL A 100 -5.98 5.34 8.66
N ARG A 101 -6.79 5.86 9.58
CA ARG A 101 -7.48 5.04 10.61
C ARG A 101 -8.98 4.87 10.37
N ALA A 102 -9.54 5.70 9.49
CA ALA A 102 -10.95 5.64 9.13
C ALA A 102 -11.11 6.07 7.68
N LEU A 103 -12.03 5.44 6.99
CA LEU A 103 -12.39 5.76 5.61
C LEU A 103 -13.90 6.02 5.54
N SER A 104 -14.26 7.02 4.78
CA SER A 104 -15.64 7.20 4.30
C SER A 104 -15.86 6.41 3.02
N PHE A 105 -17.13 6.16 2.67
CA PHE A 105 -17.44 5.67 1.32
C PHE A 105 -16.96 6.64 0.25
N GLY A 106 -16.51 6.10 -0.87
CA GLY A 106 -16.07 6.88 -2.02
C GLY A 106 -14.62 6.63 -2.40
N ASP A 107 -14.04 7.58 -3.13
CA ASP A 107 -12.65 7.49 -3.59
C ASP A 107 -11.67 7.53 -2.40
N ILE A 108 -10.81 6.54 -2.32
CA ILE A 108 -9.79 6.42 -1.25
C ILE A 108 -8.53 7.23 -1.53
N VAL A 109 -8.32 7.67 -2.76
CA VAL A 109 -7.16 8.50 -3.14
C VAL A 109 -7.08 9.79 -2.31
N PRO A 110 -8.12 10.64 -2.28
CA PRO A 110 -8.09 11.84 -1.47
C PRO A 110 -8.15 11.57 0.04
N GLN A 111 -8.46 10.33 0.44
CA GLN A 111 -8.48 9.90 1.83
C GLN A 111 -7.12 9.38 2.33
N GLY A 112 -6.06 9.56 1.54
CA GLY A 112 -4.70 9.24 1.94
C GLY A 112 -4.19 7.85 1.51
N LEU A 113 -4.92 7.15 0.63
CA LEU A 113 -4.56 5.81 0.15
C LEU A 113 -4.43 5.72 -1.39
N PRO A 114 -3.68 6.61 -2.05
CA PRO A 114 -3.61 6.63 -3.53
C PRO A 114 -2.94 5.39 -4.14
N PHE A 115 -2.13 4.68 -3.37
CA PHE A 115 -1.37 3.51 -3.82
C PHE A 115 -1.81 2.21 -3.13
N TYR A 116 -2.96 2.25 -2.44
CA TYR A 116 -3.45 1.06 -1.74
C TYR A 116 -4.16 0.11 -2.71
N GLY A 117 -3.65 -1.09 -2.82
CA GLY A 117 -4.20 -2.16 -3.68
C GLY A 117 -4.75 -3.36 -2.92
N GLY A 118 -4.94 -3.24 -1.60
CA GLY A 118 -5.48 -4.31 -0.76
C GLY A 118 -7.01 -4.28 -0.62
N ASN A 119 -7.51 -5.14 0.24
CA ASN A 119 -8.94 -5.21 0.56
C ASN A 119 -9.35 -4.13 1.57
N ILE A 120 -10.54 -3.57 1.40
CA ILE A 120 -11.16 -2.62 2.33
C ILE A 120 -12.44 -3.24 2.86
N THR A 121 -12.59 -3.23 4.18
CA THR A 121 -13.82 -3.66 4.85
C THR A 121 -14.49 -2.47 5.51
N TYR A 122 -15.74 -2.22 5.14
CA TYR A 122 -16.60 -1.24 5.81
C TYR A 122 -17.51 -1.94 6.81
N HIS A 123 -17.41 -1.54 8.07
CA HIS A 123 -18.31 -2.02 9.13
C HIS A 123 -19.53 -1.14 9.22
N LEU A 124 -20.69 -1.70 8.94
CA LEU A 124 -21.97 -0.99 8.94
C LEU A 124 -22.77 -1.35 10.19
N PRO A 125 -23.10 -0.40 11.08
CA PRO A 125 -23.92 -0.65 12.25
C PRO A 125 -25.41 -0.66 11.85
N VAL A 126 -25.81 -1.63 11.04
CA VAL A 126 -27.20 -1.79 10.57
C VAL A 126 -27.82 -3.06 11.10
N SER A 127 -29.12 -3.03 11.35
CA SER A 127 -29.89 -4.21 11.69
C SER A 127 -30.70 -4.68 10.48
N ILE A 128 -30.56 -5.96 10.15
CA ILE A 128 -31.33 -6.58 9.08
C ILE A 128 -32.60 -7.16 9.72
N GLY A 129 -33.79 -6.73 9.25
CA GLY A 129 -35.07 -7.22 9.73
C GLY A 129 -35.37 -8.67 9.30
N ALA A 130 -36.48 -9.23 9.81
CA ALA A 130 -36.88 -10.61 9.49
C ALA A 130 -37.18 -10.84 7.99
N ASN A 131 -37.48 -9.79 7.25
CA ASN A 131 -37.75 -9.85 5.80
C ASN A 131 -36.49 -9.74 4.93
N GLY A 132 -35.31 -9.75 5.56
CA GLY A 132 -34.03 -9.53 4.85
C GLY A 132 -33.80 -8.05 4.53
N ALA A 133 -32.78 -7.80 3.70
CA ALA A 133 -32.48 -6.49 3.17
C ALA A 133 -31.81 -6.64 1.79
N VAL A 134 -31.79 -5.55 1.03
CA VAL A 134 -30.99 -5.45 -0.19
C VAL A 134 -29.82 -4.50 0.06
N VAL A 135 -28.63 -5.00 -0.15
CA VAL A 135 -27.42 -4.16 -0.17
C VAL A 135 -27.23 -3.66 -1.59
N HIS A 136 -27.50 -2.38 -1.80
CA HIS A 136 -27.28 -1.72 -3.09
C HIS A 136 -25.95 -1.00 -3.12
N ILE A 137 -25.11 -1.30 -4.13
CA ILE A 137 -23.80 -0.71 -4.31
C ILE A 137 -23.85 0.12 -5.61
N PRO A 138 -24.14 1.43 -5.53
CA PRO A 138 -24.41 2.24 -6.72
C PRO A 138 -23.19 2.36 -7.64
N HIS A 139 -22.01 2.31 -7.07
CA HIS A 139 -20.76 2.41 -7.81
C HIS A 139 -19.59 1.88 -6.99
N TYR A 140 -18.72 1.07 -7.60
CA TYR A 140 -17.44 0.69 -7.02
C TYR A 140 -16.37 0.45 -8.10
N ARG A 141 -15.11 0.53 -7.68
CA ARG A 141 -13.95 0.15 -8.49
C ARG A 141 -13.13 -0.86 -7.71
N GLY A 142 -13.21 -2.11 -8.10
CA GLY A 142 -12.57 -3.23 -7.43
C GLY A 142 -12.92 -4.51 -8.16
N ALA A 143 -12.31 -5.61 -7.75
CA ALA A 143 -12.56 -6.90 -8.37
C ALA A 143 -13.93 -7.48 -7.97
N LEU A 144 -14.32 -7.24 -6.71
CA LEU A 144 -15.45 -7.93 -6.10
C LEU A 144 -15.90 -7.17 -4.84
N VAL A 145 -17.21 -7.14 -4.58
CA VAL A 145 -17.78 -6.76 -3.29
C VAL A 145 -18.41 -7.99 -2.65
N ALA A 146 -18.02 -8.25 -1.40
CA ALA A 146 -18.61 -9.30 -0.58
C ALA A 146 -19.36 -8.68 0.60
N VAL A 147 -20.49 -9.27 0.98
CA VAL A 147 -21.25 -8.89 2.16
C VAL A 147 -21.16 -10.00 3.20
N GLU A 148 -20.80 -9.61 4.42
CA GLU A 148 -20.68 -10.52 5.56
C GLU A 148 -21.56 -10.02 6.73
N LYS A 149 -22.13 -10.94 7.49
CA LYS A 149 -22.84 -10.67 8.72
C LYS A 149 -22.39 -11.68 9.77
N ASP A 150 -22.01 -11.17 10.93
CA ASP A 150 -21.57 -12.00 12.08
C ASP A 150 -20.46 -13.01 11.70
N GLY A 151 -19.52 -12.58 10.83
CA GLY A 151 -18.43 -13.40 10.33
C GLY A 151 -18.83 -14.44 9.27
N LYS A 152 -20.10 -14.45 8.83
CA LYS A 152 -20.58 -15.33 7.77
C LYS A 152 -20.78 -14.56 6.48
N ARG A 153 -20.20 -15.04 5.38
CA ARG A 153 -20.41 -14.50 4.04
C ARG A 153 -21.86 -14.78 3.59
N LEU A 154 -22.57 -13.73 3.24
CA LEU A 154 -23.96 -13.80 2.76
C LEU A 154 -24.04 -13.84 1.23
N GLY A 155 -23.14 -13.10 0.56
CA GLY A 155 -23.11 -13.06 -0.89
C GLY A 155 -21.98 -12.18 -1.42
N GLU A 156 -21.87 -12.15 -2.75
CA GLU A 156 -20.88 -11.35 -3.47
C GLU A 156 -21.43 -10.88 -4.81
N THR A 157 -20.90 -9.77 -5.31
CA THR A 157 -21.23 -9.27 -6.65
C THR A 157 -19.98 -8.74 -7.36
N THR A 158 -19.90 -9.04 -8.66
CA THR A 158 -18.85 -8.58 -9.56
C THR A 158 -19.40 -7.86 -10.78
N PHE A 159 -20.70 -8.04 -11.07
CA PHE A 159 -21.37 -7.53 -12.25
C PHE A 159 -22.62 -6.75 -11.86
N ALA A 160 -23.01 -5.80 -12.70
CA ALA A 160 -24.27 -5.06 -12.53
C ALA A 160 -25.51 -5.96 -12.80
N PRO A 161 -26.63 -5.76 -12.09
CA PRO A 161 -26.79 -4.81 -11.00
C PRO A 161 -25.99 -5.23 -9.77
N TYR A 162 -25.39 -4.25 -9.07
CA TYR A 162 -24.59 -4.52 -7.87
C TYR A 162 -25.47 -4.56 -6.63
N ASP A 163 -26.48 -5.44 -6.67
CA ASP A 163 -27.46 -5.66 -5.61
C ASP A 163 -27.27 -7.04 -5.00
N LEU A 164 -27.33 -7.12 -3.68
CA LEU A 164 -27.28 -8.37 -2.94
C LEU A 164 -28.44 -8.46 -1.96
N GLU A 165 -29.28 -9.48 -2.11
CA GLU A 165 -30.30 -9.85 -1.12
C GLU A 165 -29.62 -10.57 0.06
N VAL A 166 -29.87 -10.12 1.29
CA VAL A 166 -29.21 -10.60 2.52
C VAL A 166 -30.20 -10.78 3.67
#